data_218b31c3a222b622b17b813cdb597ce5
#
_entry.id   218b31c3a222b622b17b813cdb597ce5
#
_cell.length_a   1.000
_cell.length_b   1.000
_cell.length_c   1.000
_cell.angle_alpha   90.00
_cell.angle_beta   90.00
_cell.angle_gamma   90.00
#
_symmetry.space_group_name_H-M   'P 1'
#
loop_
_entity.id
_entity.type
_entity.pdbx_description
1 polymer ?
#
loop_
_entity_poly.entity_id
_entity_poly.type
_entity_poly.pdbx_seq_one_letter_code
_entity_poly.pdbx_strand_id
1 'polypeptide(L)'
;MKEENYGVEPRWISEEEFAEAVDRVFDWLSASTPLKVVRERLDKMGLTGEKARFVVDVARTRFKAKVKFSRWREVFFTPAGLRWATPEDVGAALQERLKGYSMADLGAGQGGQVIHRQESEETVAVEIDPLNASLALRNVEVYSAEAEIVVGDALDESLARRFDPFEVIFSDPYRGPTSTSRTLEELEPNPLEVMKLYGRVERAGFVFELPPQIREERIPFDAELEYVSFGGEYNRLNVYTGELRRCSKSVLILPGGFRIEADPPYRAPPSPTDPFSREFGPYLYEVDPAVARASLLGEAVAELPREFYLLERGRRTLLTSPQPISSPVFRRRYRVLRRVRTLPEVREALKEEGFSKASLRFRISPEEYWRVRRSLEEGLPEGREKATIFKVSGVYLVAVMEEV
;
A
#
# COMPACT_ATOMS: atom_id res chain seq x y z
N MET A 1 2.73 -19.86 0.85
CA MET A 1 4.07 -20.11 0.26
C MET A 1 4.94 -20.55 1.43
N LYS A 2 5.67 -21.63 1.31
CA LYS A 2 6.71 -21.92 2.31
C LYS A 2 7.67 -20.73 2.28
N GLU A 3 7.92 -20.11 3.43
CA GLU A 3 9.04 -19.20 3.58
C GLU A 3 10.26 -19.93 3.03
N GLU A 4 11.01 -19.28 2.17
CA GLU A 4 12.18 -19.88 1.57
C GLU A 4 13.22 -20.01 2.68
N ASN A 5 13.32 -21.21 3.27
CA ASN A 5 14.39 -21.49 4.21
C ASN A 5 15.71 -21.55 3.42
N TYR A 6 16.52 -20.53 3.59
CA TYR A 6 17.81 -20.42 2.91
C TYR A 6 18.92 -21.23 3.61
N GLY A 7 18.69 -21.75 4.82
CA GLY A 7 19.72 -22.47 5.58
C GLY A 7 20.99 -21.63 5.84
N VAL A 8 20.88 -20.32 5.80
CA VAL A 8 21.98 -19.37 6.01
C VAL A 8 22.03 -18.97 7.48
N GLU A 9 23.24 -18.96 8.07
CA GLU A 9 23.42 -18.51 9.44
C GLU A 9 23.21 -17.00 9.57
N PRO A 10 22.32 -16.50 10.47
CA PRO A 10 22.05 -15.08 10.65
C PRO A 10 23.31 -14.26 10.94
N ARG A 11 24.24 -14.80 11.70
CA ARG A 11 25.50 -14.13 12.03
C ARG A 11 26.31 -13.74 10.79
N TRP A 12 26.30 -14.57 9.75
CA TRP A 12 27.02 -14.27 8.51
C TRP A 12 26.46 -13.05 7.77
N ILE A 13 25.16 -12.74 7.93
CA ILE A 13 24.53 -11.56 7.33
C ILE A 13 25.07 -10.25 7.95
N SER A 14 25.48 -10.32 9.23
CA SER A 14 26.09 -9.19 9.91
C SER A 14 27.56 -8.96 9.51
N GLU A 15 28.18 -9.90 8.79
CA GLU A 15 29.57 -9.77 8.33
C GLU A 15 29.66 -8.89 7.07
N GLU A 16 30.76 -8.16 6.95
CA GLU A 16 31.01 -7.29 5.78
C GLU A 16 31.08 -8.08 4.47
N GLU A 17 31.59 -9.32 4.54
CA GLU A 17 31.64 -10.26 3.42
C GLU A 17 30.27 -10.45 2.73
N PHE A 18 29.20 -10.54 3.50
CA PHE A 18 27.86 -10.68 2.93
C PHE A 18 27.44 -9.41 2.14
N ALA A 19 27.60 -8.23 2.74
CA ALA A 19 27.26 -6.96 2.11
C ALA A 19 28.04 -6.75 0.81
N GLU A 20 29.38 -6.96 0.85
CA GLU A 20 30.24 -6.90 -0.33
C GLU A 20 29.81 -7.90 -1.43
N ALA A 21 29.46 -9.11 -1.05
CA ALA A 21 29.02 -10.11 -2.01
C ALA A 21 27.72 -9.70 -2.71
N VAL A 22 26.76 -9.16 -1.96
CA VAL A 22 25.51 -8.64 -2.51
C VAL A 22 25.77 -7.48 -3.47
N ASP A 23 26.65 -6.54 -3.10
CA ASP A 23 27.00 -5.37 -3.92
C ASP A 23 27.67 -5.79 -5.24
N ARG A 24 28.66 -6.68 -5.17
CA ARG A 24 29.32 -7.24 -6.36
C ARG A 24 28.35 -7.96 -7.29
N VAL A 25 27.45 -8.76 -6.74
CA VAL A 25 26.43 -9.46 -7.55
C VAL A 25 25.46 -8.46 -8.17
N PHE A 26 25.04 -7.44 -7.43
CA PHE A 26 24.18 -6.39 -7.94
C PHE A 26 24.84 -5.65 -9.12
N ASP A 27 26.13 -5.30 -9.01
CA ASP A 27 26.89 -4.65 -10.08
C ASP A 27 27.03 -5.55 -11.31
N TRP A 28 27.33 -6.84 -11.13
CA TRP A 28 27.41 -7.78 -12.25
C TRP A 28 26.07 -7.94 -12.96
N LEU A 29 24.97 -7.99 -12.21
CA LEU A 29 23.62 -8.08 -12.78
C LEU A 29 23.23 -6.77 -13.49
N SER A 30 23.62 -5.62 -12.95
CA SER A 30 23.42 -4.30 -13.57
C SER A 30 24.17 -4.19 -14.90
N ALA A 31 25.34 -4.80 -15.00
CA ALA A 31 26.13 -4.95 -16.22
C ALA A 31 25.64 -6.08 -17.15
N SER A 32 24.45 -6.65 -16.89
CA SER A 32 23.85 -7.74 -17.66
C SER A 32 24.68 -9.03 -17.70
N THR A 33 25.49 -9.28 -16.67
CA THR A 33 26.28 -10.53 -16.57
C THR A 33 25.33 -11.74 -16.45
N PRO A 34 25.50 -12.80 -17.26
CA PRO A 34 24.66 -13.97 -17.17
C PRO A 34 24.76 -14.65 -15.80
N LEU A 35 23.63 -15.16 -15.28
CA LEU A 35 23.56 -15.79 -13.96
C LEU A 35 24.56 -16.97 -13.77
N LYS A 36 24.86 -17.69 -14.85
CA LYS A 36 25.89 -18.76 -14.81
C LYS A 36 27.24 -18.18 -14.44
N VAL A 37 27.66 -17.08 -15.08
CA VAL A 37 28.93 -16.40 -14.79
C VAL A 37 28.95 -15.81 -13.39
N VAL A 38 27.81 -15.23 -12.93
CA VAL A 38 27.66 -14.74 -11.56
C VAL A 38 27.94 -15.87 -10.55
N ARG A 39 27.33 -17.04 -10.74
CA ARG A 39 27.56 -18.20 -9.87
C ARG A 39 29.00 -18.67 -9.89
N GLU A 40 29.63 -18.79 -11.06
CA GLU A 40 31.04 -19.16 -11.19
C GLU A 40 31.99 -18.17 -10.46
N ARG A 41 31.62 -16.88 -10.44
CA ARG A 41 32.37 -15.87 -9.69
C ARG A 41 32.17 -16.02 -8.18
N LEU A 42 30.92 -16.26 -7.73
CA LEU A 42 30.64 -16.55 -6.32
C LEU A 42 31.37 -17.81 -5.82
N ASP A 43 31.40 -18.88 -6.61
CA ASP A 43 32.12 -20.09 -6.29
C ASP A 43 33.63 -19.82 -6.08
N LYS A 44 34.24 -18.95 -6.90
CA LYS A 44 35.64 -18.51 -6.74
C LYS A 44 35.84 -17.66 -5.48
N MET A 45 34.79 -17.03 -4.94
CA MET A 45 34.84 -16.33 -3.66
C MET A 45 34.54 -17.24 -2.46
N GLY A 46 34.35 -18.54 -2.69
CA GLY A 46 33.99 -19.52 -1.63
C GLY A 46 32.50 -19.48 -1.25
N LEU A 47 31.68 -18.70 -1.96
CA LEU A 47 30.26 -18.63 -1.73
C LEU A 47 29.52 -19.63 -2.65
N THR A 48 29.13 -20.77 -2.07
CA THR A 48 28.48 -21.87 -2.79
C THR A 48 27.10 -22.21 -2.21
N GLY A 49 26.34 -23.06 -2.90
CA GLY A 49 25.08 -23.61 -2.40
C GLY A 49 24.05 -22.54 -2.01
N GLU A 50 23.56 -22.64 -0.77
CA GLU A 50 22.52 -21.75 -0.26
C GLU A 50 23.00 -20.32 -0.04
N LYS A 51 24.24 -20.12 0.40
CA LYS A 51 24.83 -18.78 0.53
C LYS A 51 24.86 -18.04 -0.82
N ALA A 52 25.33 -18.70 -1.88
CA ALA A 52 25.34 -18.11 -3.22
C ALA A 52 23.93 -17.78 -3.73
N ARG A 53 22.98 -18.69 -3.50
CA ARG A 53 21.57 -18.46 -3.85
C ARG A 53 21.01 -17.24 -3.12
N PHE A 54 21.22 -17.16 -1.81
CA PHE A 54 20.74 -16.07 -0.97
C PHE A 54 21.29 -14.71 -1.41
N VAL A 55 22.61 -14.60 -1.62
CA VAL A 55 23.24 -13.38 -2.15
C VAL A 55 22.63 -12.95 -3.47
N VAL A 56 22.45 -13.91 -4.41
CA VAL A 56 21.83 -13.60 -5.72
C VAL A 56 20.39 -13.13 -5.56
N ASP A 57 19.60 -13.73 -4.68
CA ASP A 57 18.20 -13.37 -4.48
C ASP A 57 18.07 -11.98 -3.83
N VAL A 58 18.88 -11.66 -2.83
CA VAL A 58 18.94 -10.32 -2.22
C VAL A 58 19.36 -9.27 -3.25
N ALA A 59 20.44 -9.52 -4.00
CA ALA A 59 20.91 -8.59 -5.03
C ALA A 59 19.87 -8.34 -6.14
N ARG A 60 19.18 -9.39 -6.59
CA ARG A 60 18.09 -9.25 -7.59
C ARG A 60 16.88 -8.51 -7.04
N THR A 61 16.62 -8.63 -5.75
CA THR A 61 15.50 -7.97 -5.10
C THR A 61 15.65 -6.46 -5.11
N ARG A 62 16.87 -5.94 -5.09
CA ARG A 62 17.16 -4.49 -5.21
C ARG A 62 16.51 -3.87 -6.46
N PHE A 63 16.53 -4.54 -7.61
CA PHE A 63 15.88 -4.01 -8.82
C PHE A 63 14.36 -3.82 -8.66
N LYS A 64 13.72 -4.67 -7.85
CA LYS A 64 12.30 -4.58 -7.53
C LYS A 64 12.02 -3.57 -6.41
N ALA A 65 12.99 -3.33 -5.53
CA ALA A 65 12.89 -2.40 -4.42
C ALA A 65 12.71 -0.94 -4.87
N LYS A 66 13.12 -0.61 -6.11
CA LYS A 66 13.01 0.72 -6.73
C LYS A 66 11.62 1.36 -6.62
N VAL A 67 10.56 0.55 -6.60
CA VAL A 67 9.17 1.06 -6.51
C VAL A 67 8.72 1.34 -5.08
N LYS A 68 9.53 0.98 -4.08
CA LYS A 68 9.22 1.13 -2.67
C LYS A 68 10.22 1.98 -1.89
N PHE A 69 11.50 2.01 -2.31
CA PHE A 69 12.60 2.58 -1.54
C PHE A 69 13.49 3.49 -2.38
N SER A 70 13.82 4.66 -1.86
CA SER A 70 14.74 5.61 -2.50
C SER A 70 16.15 5.04 -2.59
N ARG A 71 16.65 4.40 -1.53
CA ARG A 71 17.95 3.73 -1.44
C ARG A 71 17.93 2.28 -1.96
N TRP A 72 17.08 1.99 -2.93
CA TRP A 72 16.84 0.65 -3.47
C TRP A 72 18.10 -0.12 -3.92
N ARG A 73 19.18 0.58 -4.25
CA ARG A 73 20.45 -0.05 -4.65
C ARG A 73 21.23 -0.62 -3.48
N GLU A 74 20.93 -0.20 -2.27
CA GLU A 74 21.70 -0.49 -1.06
C GLU A 74 20.96 -1.40 -0.08
N VAL A 75 19.62 -1.46 -0.16
CA VAL A 75 18.79 -2.23 0.77
C VAL A 75 18.97 -3.74 0.67
N PHE A 76 18.70 -4.42 1.78
CA PHE A 76 18.84 -5.86 1.94
C PHE A 76 17.49 -6.51 2.23
N PHE A 77 16.78 -6.92 1.19
CA PHE A 77 15.50 -7.62 1.29
C PHE A 77 15.55 -8.96 0.56
N THR A 78 14.98 -10.00 1.16
CA THR A 78 14.59 -11.20 0.40
C THR A 78 13.43 -10.89 -0.52
N PRO A 79 13.14 -11.73 -1.55
CA PRO A 79 11.95 -11.57 -2.37
C PRO A 79 10.63 -11.56 -1.57
N ALA A 80 10.55 -12.40 -0.53
CA ALA A 80 9.40 -12.44 0.38
C ALA A 80 9.34 -11.19 1.25
N GLY A 81 10.45 -10.79 1.90
CA GLY A 81 10.52 -9.59 2.73
C GLY A 81 10.16 -8.32 1.97
N LEU A 82 10.70 -8.12 0.76
CA LEU A 82 10.34 -6.96 -0.05
C LEU A 82 8.84 -6.93 -0.39
N ARG A 83 8.23 -8.07 -0.62
CA ARG A 83 6.80 -8.13 -0.95
C ARG A 83 5.95 -7.53 0.17
N TRP A 84 6.30 -7.78 1.42
CA TRP A 84 5.56 -7.34 2.60
C TRP A 84 6.09 -6.03 3.19
N ALA A 85 7.32 -5.63 2.86
CA ALA A 85 7.89 -4.39 3.35
C ALA A 85 7.00 -3.17 3.04
N THR A 86 6.81 -2.33 4.04
CA THR A 86 6.10 -1.06 3.92
C THR A 86 6.81 -0.15 2.92
N PRO A 87 6.11 0.47 1.96
CA PRO A 87 6.71 1.48 1.09
C PRO A 87 7.25 2.67 1.90
N GLU A 88 8.38 3.23 1.48
CA GLU A 88 9.09 4.30 2.20
C GLU A 88 8.19 5.51 2.51
N ASP A 89 7.41 5.99 1.53
CA ASP A 89 6.48 7.12 1.74
C ASP A 89 5.43 6.82 2.82
N VAL A 90 4.97 5.56 2.90
CA VAL A 90 3.96 5.13 3.89
C VAL A 90 4.59 5.03 5.28
N GLY A 91 5.75 4.42 5.38
CA GLY A 91 6.50 4.32 6.63
C GLY A 91 6.91 5.70 7.17
N ALA A 92 7.44 6.57 6.31
CA ALA A 92 7.82 7.93 6.67
C ALA A 92 6.61 8.75 7.18
N ALA A 93 5.45 8.64 6.53
CA ALA A 93 4.24 9.35 6.95
C ALA A 93 3.74 8.90 8.33
N LEU A 94 3.87 7.60 8.66
CA LEU A 94 3.57 7.09 9.98
C LEU A 94 4.57 7.61 11.02
N GLN A 95 5.87 7.52 10.74
CA GLN A 95 6.90 7.94 11.68
C GLN A 95 6.88 9.46 11.93
N GLU A 96 6.57 10.28 10.94
CA GLU A 96 6.34 11.71 11.18
C GLU A 96 5.17 11.96 12.16
N ARG A 97 4.14 11.11 12.13
CA ARG A 97 3.04 11.17 13.11
C ARG A 97 3.47 10.76 14.52
N LEU A 98 4.41 9.83 14.64
CA LEU A 98 4.92 9.30 15.91
C LEU A 98 6.20 10.01 16.38
N LYS A 99 6.55 11.12 15.75
CA LYS A 99 7.73 11.89 16.09
C LYS A 99 7.71 12.35 17.54
N GLY A 100 8.83 12.14 18.21
CA GLY A 100 9.02 12.50 19.62
C GLY A 100 8.56 11.46 20.64
N TYR A 101 7.93 10.37 20.21
CA TYR A 101 7.59 9.25 21.10
C TYR A 101 8.65 8.16 21.05
N SER A 102 8.97 7.56 22.19
CA SER A 102 9.68 6.28 22.23
C SER A 102 8.77 5.15 21.75
N MET A 103 9.29 4.19 20.98
CA MET A 103 8.48 3.16 20.34
C MET A 103 9.06 1.76 20.47
N ALA A 104 8.21 0.80 20.84
CA ALA A 104 8.48 -0.62 20.68
C ALA A 104 7.71 -1.16 19.46
N ASP A 105 8.44 -1.65 18.44
CA ASP A 105 7.89 -2.29 17.24
C ASP A 105 7.85 -3.81 17.44
N LEU A 106 6.64 -4.38 17.39
CA LEU A 106 6.39 -5.80 17.64
C LEU A 106 6.29 -6.61 16.35
N GLY A 107 7.28 -6.49 15.49
CA GLY A 107 7.33 -7.21 14.22
C GLY A 107 8.17 -6.49 13.18
N ALA A 108 9.47 -6.29 13.49
CA ALA A 108 10.37 -5.51 12.64
C ALA A 108 10.46 -6.03 11.19
N GLY A 109 10.18 -7.32 10.96
CA GLY A 109 10.40 -7.94 9.66
C GLY A 109 11.85 -7.72 9.20
N GLN A 110 12.02 -7.23 7.99
CA GLN A 110 13.32 -6.85 7.44
C GLN A 110 13.59 -5.33 7.54
N GLY A 111 12.95 -4.64 8.50
CA GLY A 111 13.24 -3.25 8.86
C GLY A 111 12.49 -2.18 8.07
N GLY A 112 11.47 -2.54 7.28
CA GLY A 112 10.77 -1.58 6.41
C GLY A 112 10.11 -0.39 7.13
N GLN A 113 9.84 -0.50 8.40
CA GLN A 113 9.23 0.55 9.22
C GLN A 113 10.28 1.32 10.05
N VAL A 114 11.18 0.60 10.70
CA VAL A 114 12.17 1.19 11.62
C VAL A 114 13.25 2.04 10.95
N ILE A 115 13.46 1.87 9.65
CA ILE A 115 14.44 2.68 8.87
C ILE A 115 14.13 4.19 8.86
N HIS A 116 12.95 4.61 9.31
CA HIS A 116 12.53 6.02 9.37
C HIS A 116 12.71 6.65 10.75
N ARG A 117 13.19 5.88 11.76
CA ARG A 117 13.41 6.39 13.12
C ARG A 117 14.67 7.24 13.20
N GLN A 118 14.61 8.32 14.00
CA GLN A 118 15.68 9.29 14.17
C GLN A 118 16.40 9.12 15.51
N GLU A 119 17.63 9.62 15.61
CA GLU A 119 18.51 9.52 16.77
C GLU A 119 17.89 9.99 18.11
N SER A 120 16.97 10.93 18.06
CA SER A 120 16.31 11.46 19.26
C SER A 120 15.12 10.62 19.76
N GLU A 121 14.84 9.48 19.11
CA GLU A 121 13.62 8.70 19.33
C GLU A 121 13.99 7.27 19.71
N GLU A 122 14.02 6.99 21.02
CA GLU A 122 14.32 5.64 21.51
C GLU A 122 13.40 4.61 20.84
N THR A 123 14.01 3.64 20.16
CA THR A 123 13.27 2.61 19.42
C THR A 123 13.88 1.24 19.63
N VAL A 124 13.02 0.31 20.01
CA VAL A 124 13.33 -1.13 20.03
C VAL A 124 12.38 -1.83 19.08
N ALA A 125 12.90 -2.76 18.27
CA ALA A 125 12.09 -3.56 17.38
C ALA A 125 12.35 -5.05 17.60
N VAL A 126 11.29 -5.85 17.69
CA VAL A 126 11.35 -7.30 17.89
C VAL A 126 11.06 -8.02 16.61
N GLU A 127 11.85 -9.03 16.32
CA GLU A 127 11.63 -9.94 15.20
C GLU A 127 11.88 -11.38 15.63
N ILE A 128 10.94 -12.27 15.34
CA ILE A 128 11.00 -13.66 15.77
C ILE A 128 11.99 -14.48 14.92
N ASP A 129 12.13 -14.13 13.64
CA ASP A 129 13.07 -14.79 12.72
C ASP A 129 14.44 -14.10 12.77
N PRO A 130 15.49 -14.81 13.25
CA PRO A 130 16.84 -14.23 13.33
C PRO A 130 17.41 -13.79 11.97
N LEU A 131 16.99 -14.41 10.86
CA LEU A 131 17.41 -14.02 9.51
C LEU A 131 16.82 -12.66 9.13
N ASN A 132 15.52 -12.47 9.37
CA ASN A 132 14.86 -11.19 9.14
C ASN A 132 15.44 -10.09 10.03
N ALA A 133 15.69 -10.39 11.31
CA ALA A 133 16.31 -9.45 12.24
C ALA A 133 17.69 -8.98 11.77
N SER A 134 18.53 -9.90 11.23
CA SER A 134 19.84 -9.57 10.69
C SER A 134 19.74 -8.68 9.43
N LEU A 135 18.75 -8.90 8.57
CA LEU A 135 18.48 -8.04 7.42
C LEU A 135 17.93 -6.68 7.84
N ALA A 136 17.09 -6.63 8.91
CA ALA A 136 16.62 -5.39 9.49
C ALA A 136 17.77 -4.52 9.99
N LEU A 137 18.74 -5.10 10.72
CA LEU A 137 19.95 -4.39 11.14
C LEU A 137 20.70 -3.78 9.96
N ARG A 138 20.88 -4.51 8.85
CA ARG A 138 21.50 -3.99 7.64
C ARG A 138 20.72 -2.82 7.04
N ASN A 139 19.41 -2.89 7.02
CA ASN A 139 18.59 -1.81 6.50
C ASN A 139 18.60 -0.58 7.40
N VAL A 140 18.64 -0.78 8.73
CA VAL A 140 18.85 0.31 9.71
C VAL A 140 20.17 1.03 9.45
N GLU A 141 21.27 0.28 9.26
CA GLU A 141 22.59 0.83 8.90
C GLU A 141 22.55 1.62 7.58
N VAL A 142 21.93 1.04 6.53
CA VAL A 142 21.76 1.70 5.22
C VAL A 142 21.10 3.06 5.37
N TYR A 143 20.02 3.16 6.14
CA TYR A 143 19.28 4.42 6.31
C TYR A 143 19.83 5.31 7.42
N SER A 144 20.90 4.88 8.13
CA SER A 144 21.42 5.56 9.33
C SER A 144 20.31 5.85 10.35
N ALA A 145 19.38 4.89 10.47
CA ALA A 145 18.31 4.98 11.44
C ALA A 145 18.79 4.47 12.80
N GLU A 146 18.13 4.90 13.87
CA GLU A 146 18.44 4.46 15.24
C GLU A 146 17.34 3.58 15.80
N ALA A 147 17.60 2.27 15.78
CA ALA A 147 16.72 1.28 16.38
C ALA A 147 17.53 0.09 16.88
N GLU A 148 17.24 -0.38 18.08
CA GLU A 148 17.73 -1.65 18.57
C GLU A 148 16.87 -2.79 18.00
N ILE A 149 17.48 -3.80 17.37
CA ILE A 149 16.77 -4.97 16.86
C ILE A 149 17.00 -6.15 17.84
N VAL A 150 15.91 -6.70 18.34
CA VAL A 150 15.92 -7.82 19.31
C VAL A 150 15.29 -9.05 18.67
N VAL A 151 15.99 -10.19 18.72
CA VAL A 151 15.40 -11.46 18.32
C VAL A 151 14.56 -12.02 19.46
N GLY A 152 13.28 -12.27 19.23
CA GLY A 152 12.38 -12.79 20.25
C GLY A 152 10.93 -12.85 19.83
N ASP A 153 10.09 -13.47 20.66
CA ASP A 153 8.65 -13.48 20.50
C ASP A 153 8.04 -12.23 21.15
N ALA A 154 7.33 -11.44 20.36
CA ALA A 154 6.65 -10.24 20.83
C ALA A 154 5.61 -10.52 21.92
N LEU A 155 5.10 -11.75 22.04
CA LEU A 155 4.15 -12.16 23.07
C LEU A 155 4.81 -12.80 24.31
N ASP A 156 6.15 -12.81 24.38
CA ASP A 156 6.86 -13.24 25.59
C ASP A 156 6.72 -12.20 26.73
N GLU A 157 6.23 -12.64 27.89
CA GLU A 157 6.02 -11.74 29.05
C GLU A 157 7.30 -11.11 29.59
N SER A 158 8.44 -11.79 29.48
CA SER A 158 9.73 -11.27 29.95
C SER A 158 10.20 -10.13 29.04
N LEU A 159 10.00 -10.28 27.74
CA LEU A 159 10.32 -9.27 26.76
C LEU A 159 9.35 -8.08 26.85
N ALA A 160 8.06 -8.34 27.08
CA ALA A 160 7.06 -7.30 27.26
C ALA A 160 7.40 -6.34 28.41
N ARG A 161 7.92 -6.87 29.54
CA ARG A 161 8.35 -6.03 30.69
C ARG A 161 9.53 -5.11 30.33
N ARG A 162 10.39 -5.51 29.42
CA ARG A 162 11.48 -4.66 28.92
C ARG A 162 10.92 -3.45 28.16
N PHE A 163 9.73 -3.58 27.57
CA PHE A 163 9.09 -2.53 26.78
C PHE A 163 8.10 -1.67 27.60
N ASP A 164 7.99 -1.90 28.91
CA ASP A 164 7.16 -1.07 29.78
C ASP A 164 7.49 0.44 29.71
N PRO A 165 8.75 0.89 29.54
CA PRO A 165 9.07 2.31 29.45
C PRO A 165 8.62 2.99 28.15
N PHE A 166 8.34 2.24 27.07
CA PHE A 166 8.03 2.82 25.77
C PHE A 166 6.62 3.41 25.73
N GLU A 167 6.50 4.63 25.17
CA GLU A 167 5.25 5.38 25.09
C GLU A 167 4.30 4.82 24.04
N VAL A 168 4.84 4.26 22.95
CA VAL A 168 4.08 3.69 21.84
C VAL A 168 4.42 2.22 21.62
N ILE A 169 3.39 1.40 21.54
CA ILE A 169 3.52 0.03 21.03
C ILE A 169 2.98 0.01 19.60
N PHE A 170 3.87 -0.29 18.67
CA PHE A 170 3.55 -0.43 17.26
C PHE A 170 3.53 -1.91 16.85
N SER A 171 2.64 -2.29 15.95
CA SER A 171 2.63 -3.61 15.33
C SER A 171 2.07 -3.55 13.91
N ASP A 172 2.80 -4.17 12.96
CA ASP A 172 2.32 -4.52 11.61
C ASP A 172 2.15 -6.05 11.57
N PRO A 173 1.02 -6.59 12.06
CA PRO A 173 0.88 -8.01 12.27
C PRO A 173 0.78 -8.77 10.96
N TYR A 174 1.55 -9.86 10.88
CA TYR A 174 1.57 -10.74 9.73
C TYR A 174 0.24 -11.46 9.55
N ARG A 175 -0.13 -11.65 8.31
CA ARG A 175 -1.25 -12.49 7.90
C ARG A 175 -0.75 -13.65 7.06
N GLY A 176 -1.04 -14.87 7.47
CA GLY A 176 -0.72 -16.06 6.71
C GLY A 176 -1.18 -15.99 5.24
N PRO A 177 -0.43 -16.58 4.29
CA PRO A 177 -0.71 -16.45 2.85
C PRO A 177 -2.03 -17.07 2.41
N THR A 178 -2.60 -17.97 3.21
CA THR A 178 -3.85 -18.69 2.93
C THR A 178 -5.05 -18.15 3.69
N SER A 179 -4.84 -17.19 4.59
CA SER A 179 -5.95 -16.62 5.36
C SER A 179 -6.90 -15.85 4.45
N THR A 180 -8.14 -16.33 4.42
CA THR A 180 -9.26 -15.65 3.75
C THR A 180 -10.03 -14.76 4.71
N SER A 181 -9.77 -14.90 6.02
CA SER A 181 -10.47 -14.19 7.06
C SER A 181 -10.00 -12.73 7.15
N ARG A 182 -10.84 -12.00 7.81
CA ARG A 182 -10.78 -10.53 7.88
C ARG A 182 -11.05 -10.10 9.31
N THR A 183 -10.49 -10.85 10.26
CA THR A 183 -10.62 -10.60 11.70
C THR A 183 -9.25 -10.37 12.33
N LEU A 184 -9.22 -9.79 13.53
CA LEU A 184 -7.98 -9.50 14.25
C LEU A 184 -7.32 -10.78 14.79
N GLU A 185 -8.13 -11.80 15.09
CA GLU A 185 -7.69 -13.07 15.67
C GLU A 185 -6.81 -13.91 14.73
N GLU A 186 -6.80 -13.58 13.45
CA GLU A 186 -5.98 -14.29 12.45
C GLU A 186 -4.67 -13.56 12.13
N LEU A 187 -4.41 -12.48 12.84
CA LEU A 187 -3.19 -11.71 12.69
C LEU A 187 -2.15 -12.16 13.74
N GLU A 188 -0.89 -12.15 13.37
CA GLU A 188 0.23 -12.57 14.21
C GLU A 188 1.28 -11.43 14.29
N PRO A 189 1.53 -10.84 15.48
CA PRO A 189 0.78 -11.05 16.75
C PRO A 189 -0.66 -10.51 16.68
N ASN A 190 -1.57 -11.17 17.42
CA ASN A 190 -2.95 -10.71 17.51
C ASN A 190 -3.04 -9.36 18.24
N PRO A 191 -3.62 -8.31 17.65
CA PRO A 191 -3.71 -6.98 18.28
C PRO A 191 -4.38 -6.99 19.67
N LEU A 192 -5.38 -7.84 19.89
CA LEU A 192 -6.06 -7.94 21.19
C LEU A 192 -5.17 -8.57 22.27
N GLU A 193 -4.33 -9.54 21.89
CA GLU A 193 -3.34 -10.14 22.79
C GLU A 193 -2.24 -9.14 23.11
N VAL A 194 -1.78 -8.38 22.11
CA VAL A 194 -0.83 -7.29 22.29
C VAL A 194 -1.40 -6.26 23.27
N MET A 195 -2.62 -5.77 23.06
CA MET A 195 -3.24 -4.81 23.99
C MET A 195 -3.39 -5.37 25.41
N LYS A 196 -3.74 -6.63 25.55
CA LYS A 196 -3.84 -7.29 26.85
C LYS A 196 -2.49 -7.40 27.56
N LEU A 197 -1.44 -7.76 26.84
CA LEU A 197 -0.09 -7.95 27.39
C LEU A 197 0.57 -6.61 27.74
N TYR A 198 0.55 -5.67 26.81
CA TYR A 198 1.23 -4.38 26.90
C TYR A 198 0.40 -3.25 27.52
N GLY A 199 -0.91 -3.43 27.69
CA GLY A 199 -1.82 -2.46 28.32
C GLY A 199 -1.79 -2.47 29.85
N ARG A 200 -0.83 -3.16 30.47
CA ARG A 200 -0.64 -3.19 31.93
C ARG A 200 -0.05 -1.89 32.49
N VAL A 201 0.58 -1.10 31.65
CA VAL A 201 1.21 0.18 31.96
C VAL A 201 0.53 1.27 31.14
N GLU A 202 0.37 2.45 31.73
CA GLU A 202 -0.14 3.62 31.04
C GLU A 202 0.88 4.09 29.99
N ARG A 203 0.38 4.38 28.77
CA ARG A 203 1.19 4.82 27.63
C ARG A 203 0.39 5.75 26.71
N ALA A 204 1.09 6.45 25.82
CA ALA A 204 0.46 7.29 24.82
C ALA A 204 -0.52 6.51 23.94
N GLY A 205 -0.17 5.27 23.55
CA GLY A 205 -1.12 4.41 22.87
C GLY A 205 -0.51 3.25 22.10
N PHE A 206 -1.41 2.58 21.37
CA PHE A 206 -1.07 1.51 20.43
C PHE A 206 -1.29 1.99 18.99
N VAL A 207 -0.44 1.52 18.09
CA VAL A 207 -0.57 1.70 16.67
C VAL A 207 -0.55 0.33 15.98
N PHE A 208 -1.60 0.05 15.21
CA PHE A 208 -1.66 -1.17 14.40
C PHE A 208 -1.76 -0.84 12.92
N GLU A 209 -0.86 -1.36 12.11
CA GLU A 209 -1.00 -1.36 10.65
C GLU A 209 -1.77 -2.60 10.22
N LEU A 210 -3.05 -2.45 9.93
CA LEU A 210 -3.92 -3.56 9.61
C LEU A 210 -4.07 -3.76 8.09
N PRO A 211 -4.22 -5.01 7.63
CA PRO A 211 -4.50 -5.32 6.23
C PRO A 211 -5.75 -4.57 5.73
N PRO A 212 -5.77 -4.13 4.45
CA PRO A 212 -6.86 -3.34 3.89
C PRO A 212 -8.22 -4.06 3.84
N GLN A 213 -8.26 -5.35 4.14
CA GLN A 213 -9.49 -6.14 4.19
C GLN A 213 -10.22 -6.05 5.55
N ILE A 214 -9.53 -5.66 6.61
CA ILE A 214 -10.15 -5.48 7.93
C ILE A 214 -11.21 -4.38 7.84
N ARG A 215 -12.37 -4.64 8.42
CA ARG A 215 -13.49 -3.71 8.47
C ARG A 215 -13.57 -3.06 9.85
N GLU A 216 -14.05 -1.82 9.90
CA GLU A 216 -14.20 -1.06 11.15
C GLU A 216 -15.02 -1.79 12.20
N GLU A 217 -16.08 -2.52 11.78
CA GLU A 217 -16.95 -3.27 12.70
C GLU A 217 -16.24 -4.45 13.38
N ARG A 218 -15.01 -4.76 12.95
CA ARG A 218 -14.15 -5.80 13.53
C ARG A 218 -13.11 -5.26 14.53
N ILE A 219 -13.13 -3.94 14.78
CA ILE A 219 -12.24 -3.30 15.75
C ILE A 219 -13.07 -3.01 17.00
N PRO A 220 -12.92 -3.82 18.08
CA PRO A 220 -13.82 -3.78 19.23
C PRO A 220 -13.41 -2.77 20.31
N PHE A 221 -12.47 -1.87 20.02
CA PHE A 221 -11.96 -0.88 20.94
C PHE A 221 -12.00 0.52 20.34
N ASP A 222 -11.95 1.54 21.20
CA ASP A 222 -11.98 2.94 20.79
C ASP A 222 -10.65 3.33 20.13
N ALA A 223 -10.73 3.83 18.90
CA ALA A 223 -9.56 4.15 18.08
C ALA A 223 -9.89 5.18 16.99
N GLU A 224 -8.86 5.84 16.49
CA GLU A 224 -8.89 6.48 15.19
C GLU A 224 -8.60 5.43 14.11
N LEU A 225 -9.38 5.46 13.04
CA LEU A 225 -9.21 4.62 11.86
C LEU A 225 -8.69 5.47 10.69
N GLU A 226 -7.38 5.37 10.40
CA GLU A 226 -6.76 6.05 9.28
C GLU A 226 -6.68 5.14 8.05
N TYR A 227 -7.44 5.48 7.02
CA TYR A 227 -7.45 4.76 5.75
C TYR A 227 -6.36 5.33 4.84
N VAL A 228 -5.34 4.54 4.53
CA VAL A 228 -4.17 4.98 3.76
C VAL A 228 -4.27 4.49 2.33
N SER A 229 -4.18 5.39 1.36
CA SER A 229 -3.93 5.04 -0.05
C SER A 229 -2.50 5.41 -0.46
N PHE A 230 -1.94 4.60 -1.36
CA PHE A 230 -0.62 4.83 -1.94
C PHE A 230 -0.66 4.57 -3.45
N GLY A 231 -0.29 5.59 -4.24
CA GLY A 231 -0.35 5.51 -5.70
C GLY A 231 -1.77 5.28 -6.25
N GLY A 232 -2.81 5.76 -5.55
CA GLY A 232 -4.20 5.61 -5.92
C GLY A 232 -4.79 4.21 -5.65
N GLU A 233 -4.14 3.39 -4.84
CA GLU A 233 -4.67 2.11 -4.37
C GLU A 233 -4.81 2.15 -2.85
N TYR A 234 -5.89 1.55 -2.31
CA TYR A 234 -6.04 1.40 -0.87
C TYR A 234 -4.99 0.41 -0.34
N ASN A 235 -4.11 0.90 0.53
CA ASN A 235 -2.92 0.19 0.97
C ASN A 235 -3.14 -0.54 2.30
N ARG A 236 -3.59 0.20 3.36
CA ARG A 236 -3.75 -0.32 4.72
C ARG A 236 -4.72 0.51 5.55
N LEU A 237 -5.06 -0.04 6.71
CA LEU A 237 -5.80 0.65 7.76
C LEU A 237 -4.87 0.82 8.97
N ASN A 238 -4.46 2.05 9.26
CA ASN A 238 -3.78 2.35 10.51
C ASN A 238 -4.80 2.60 11.61
N VAL A 239 -4.54 2.05 12.78
CA VAL A 239 -5.41 2.17 13.96
C VAL A 239 -4.61 2.78 15.09
N TYR A 240 -5.06 3.94 15.61
CA TYR A 240 -4.40 4.65 16.68
C TYR A 240 -5.29 4.68 17.91
N THR A 241 -4.73 4.36 19.08
CA THR A 241 -5.45 4.40 20.37
C THR A 241 -4.89 5.47 21.30
N GLY A 242 -5.56 5.73 22.42
CA GLY A 242 -5.10 6.64 23.46
C GLY A 242 -4.88 8.07 22.95
N GLU A 243 -3.79 8.70 23.39
CA GLU A 243 -3.41 10.07 23.04
C GLU A 243 -2.95 10.23 21.58
N LEU A 244 -2.65 9.11 20.91
CA LEU A 244 -2.25 9.12 19.49
C LEU A 244 -3.42 9.44 18.55
N ARG A 245 -4.66 9.38 19.04
CA ARG A 245 -5.85 9.72 18.26
C ARG A 245 -5.95 11.22 18.04
N ARG A 246 -6.36 11.60 16.83
CA ARG A 246 -6.68 12.99 16.46
C ARG A 246 -8.15 13.19 16.18
N CYS A 247 -8.80 12.13 15.71
CA CYS A 247 -10.22 12.12 15.32
C CYS A 247 -10.77 10.69 15.35
N SER A 248 -11.98 10.47 14.92
CA SER A 248 -12.56 9.12 14.82
C SER A 248 -12.18 8.40 13.55
N LYS A 249 -12.15 9.13 12.42
CA LYS A 249 -11.74 8.60 11.11
C LYS A 249 -10.89 9.58 10.36
N SER A 250 -9.87 9.07 9.67
CA SER A 250 -9.06 9.86 8.77
C SER A 250 -8.74 9.12 7.47
N VAL A 251 -8.35 9.89 6.47
CA VAL A 251 -7.81 9.39 5.20
C VAL A 251 -6.46 10.03 4.99
N LEU A 252 -5.49 9.24 4.55
CA LEU A 252 -4.18 9.70 4.11
C LEU A 252 -3.94 9.24 2.68
N ILE A 253 -3.72 10.19 1.76
CA ILE A 253 -3.44 9.93 0.35
C ILE A 253 -1.97 10.22 0.05
N LEU A 254 -1.24 9.20 -0.36
CA LEU A 254 0.19 9.24 -0.67
C LEU A 254 0.46 8.86 -2.16
N PRO A 255 1.53 9.39 -2.76
CA PRO A 255 2.39 10.46 -2.25
C PRO A 255 1.65 11.80 -2.19
N GLY A 256 2.20 12.77 -1.46
CA GLY A 256 1.62 14.12 -1.36
C GLY A 256 1.07 14.45 0.03
N GLY A 257 0.76 13.44 0.86
CA GLY A 257 0.40 13.65 2.26
C GLY A 257 -0.96 14.33 2.49
N PHE A 258 -1.88 14.26 1.51
CA PHE A 258 -3.20 14.87 1.66
C PHE A 258 -4.01 14.13 2.73
N ARG A 259 -4.60 14.88 3.67
CA ARG A 259 -5.39 14.32 4.78
C ARG A 259 -6.83 14.83 4.78
N ILE A 260 -7.71 13.93 5.25
CA ILE A 260 -9.07 14.26 5.66
C ILE A 260 -9.21 13.71 7.09
N GLU A 261 -9.67 14.53 8.02
CA GLU A 261 -9.95 14.14 9.40
C GLU A 261 -11.42 14.43 9.71
N ALA A 262 -12.09 13.51 10.39
CA ALA A 262 -13.52 13.63 10.64
C ALA A 262 -13.98 12.95 11.93
N ASP A 263 -14.91 13.59 12.59
CA ASP A 263 -15.65 13.07 13.74
C ASP A 263 -17.16 13.04 13.43
N PRO A 264 -17.93 12.15 14.08
CA PRO A 264 -19.38 12.17 13.93
C PRO A 264 -20.01 13.48 14.44
N PRO A 265 -21.10 13.97 13.82
CA PRO A 265 -21.80 13.39 12.69
C PRO A 265 -21.08 13.64 11.36
N TYR A 266 -20.86 12.58 10.57
CA TYR A 266 -20.23 12.71 9.26
C TYR A 266 -21.14 13.40 8.24
N ARG A 267 -20.54 14.15 7.30
CA ARG A 267 -21.26 14.80 6.22
C ARG A 267 -21.89 13.79 5.26
N ALA A 268 -23.08 14.09 4.80
CA ALA A 268 -23.75 13.27 3.79
C ALA A 268 -22.92 13.27 2.48
N PRO A 269 -22.86 12.13 1.79
CA PRO A 269 -22.25 12.09 0.46
C PRO A 269 -23.06 12.97 -0.53
N PRO A 270 -22.43 13.35 -1.67
CA PRO A 270 -23.13 14.07 -2.73
C PRO A 270 -24.42 13.38 -3.16
N SER A 271 -25.41 14.18 -3.56
CA SER A 271 -26.69 13.67 -4.05
C SER A 271 -26.49 12.73 -5.23
N PRO A 272 -27.26 11.62 -5.30
CA PRO A 272 -27.19 10.71 -6.43
C PRO A 272 -27.73 11.37 -7.70
N THR A 273 -27.16 11.01 -8.84
CA THR A 273 -27.63 11.42 -10.16
C THR A 273 -27.52 10.28 -11.17
N ASP A 274 -28.14 10.44 -12.33
CA ASP A 274 -28.01 9.51 -13.45
C ASP A 274 -27.44 10.20 -14.70
N PRO A 275 -26.92 9.45 -15.68
CA PRO A 275 -26.28 10.02 -16.86
C PRO A 275 -27.18 10.88 -17.76
N PHE A 276 -28.50 10.88 -17.57
CA PHE A 276 -29.45 11.68 -18.35
C PHE A 276 -30.04 12.85 -17.58
N SER A 277 -29.73 12.98 -16.29
CA SER A 277 -30.20 14.10 -15.47
C SER A 277 -29.51 15.41 -15.85
N ARG A 278 -30.07 16.55 -15.38
CA ARG A 278 -29.49 17.87 -15.58
C ARG A 278 -28.22 18.09 -14.74
N GLU A 279 -28.10 17.38 -13.66
CA GLU A 279 -26.95 17.41 -12.74
C GLU A 279 -25.74 16.66 -13.29
N PHE A 280 -25.93 15.86 -14.35
CA PHE A 280 -24.80 15.18 -14.98
C PHE A 280 -23.90 16.16 -15.72
N GLY A 281 -22.69 16.33 -15.23
CA GLY A 281 -21.65 17.11 -15.89
C GLY A 281 -20.78 16.29 -16.84
N PRO A 282 -20.03 16.94 -17.75
CA PRO A 282 -19.15 16.26 -18.70
C PRO A 282 -17.90 15.65 -18.06
N TYR A 283 -17.60 15.98 -16.80
CA TYR A 283 -16.42 15.46 -16.10
C TYR A 283 -16.82 14.36 -15.13
N LEU A 284 -16.09 13.25 -15.25
CA LEU A 284 -16.27 12.06 -14.42
C LEU A 284 -15.00 11.86 -13.56
N TYR A 285 -15.18 11.57 -12.29
CA TYR A 285 -14.11 11.39 -11.32
C TYR A 285 -14.17 10.02 -10.69
N GLU A 286 -13.04 9.30 -10.74
CA GLU A 286 -12.83 8.09 -9.94
C GLU A 286 -12.26 8.52 -8.59
N VAL A 287 -13.03 8.38 -7.53
CA VAL A 287 -12.64 8.78 -6.18
C VAL A 287 -11.51 7.88 -5.67
N ASP A 288 -10.60 8.44 -4.86
CA ASP A 288 -9.56 7.65 -4.20
C ASP A 288 -10.18 6.53 -3.35
N PRO A 289 -9.66 5.30 -3.43
CA PRO A 289 -10.27 4.15 -2.76
C PRO A 289 -10.24 4.24 -1.23
N ALA A 290 -9.30 4.98 -0.61
CA ALA A 290 -9.29 5.19 0.83
C ALA A 290 -10.46 6.07 1.27
N VAL A 291 -10.76 7.15 0.53
CA VAL A 291 -11.93 8.01 0.77
C VAL A 291 -13.23 7.21 0.70
N ALA A 292 -13.37 6.41 -0.36
CA ALA A 292 -14.55 5.57 -0.54
C ALA A 292 -14.69 4.52 0.57
N ARG A 293 -13.58 3.94 1.02
CA ARG A 293 -13.53 2.93 2.08
C ARG A 293 -13.84 3.50 3.45
N ALA A 294 -13.32 4.67 3.78
CA ALA A 294 -13.59 5.40 5.01
C ALA A 294 -15.05 5.89 5.11
N SER A 295 -15.78 5.91 3.99
CA SER A 295 -17.09 6.53 3.87
C SER A 295 -17.07 8.05 4.15
N LEU A 296 -15.94 8.72 3.88
CA LEU A 296 -15.74 10.15 4.08
C LEU A 296 -15.90 10.96 2.79
N LEU A 297 -16.78 10.51 1.89
CA LEU A 297 -16.98 11.18 0.61
C LEU A 297 -17.58 12.59 0.77
N GLY A 298 -18.45 12.78 1.76
CA GLY A 298 -19.04 14.09 2.07
C GLY A 298 -17.98 15.10 2.50
N GLU A 299 -17.09 14.68 3.40
CA GLU A 299 -15.95 15.47 3.88
C GLU A 299 -14.98 15.78 2.74
N ALA A 300 -14.68 14.77 1.93
CA ALA A 300 -13.70 14.85 0.85
C ALA A 300 -14.06 15.91 -0.21
N VAL A 301 -15.35 16.12 -0.47
CA VAL A 301 -15.81 17.08 -1.49
C VAL A 301 -16.27 18.43 -0.90
N ALA A 302 -16.46 18.52 0.42
CA ALA A 302 -16.99 19.71 1.07
C ALA A 302 -16.15 20.97 0.87
N GLU A 303 -14.84 20.81 0.83
CA GLU A 303 -13.86 21.90 0.65
C GLU A 303 -13.56 22.19 -0.83
N LEU A 304 -14.15 21.41 -1.75
CA LEU A 304 -13.94 21.62 -3.17
C LEU A 304 -14.86 22.74 -3.69
N PRO A 305 -14.37 23.58 -4.62
CA PRO A 305 -15.06 24.81 -5.03
C PRO A 305 -16.26 24.59 -5.97
N ARG A 306 -16.75 23.37 -6.12
CA ARG A 306 -17.78 22.98 -7.08
C ARG A 306 -18.71 21.92 -6.53
N GLU A 307 -19.89 21.81 -7.13
CA GLU A 307 -20.85 20.76 -6.86
C GLU A 307 -20.44 19.45 -7.54
N PHE A 308 -20.61 18.38 -6.80
CA PHE A 308 -20.42 17.02 -7.26
C PHE A 308 -21.69 16.23 -7.05
N TYR A 309 -21.97 15.32 -7.98
CA TYR A 309 -23.07 14.39 -7.91
C TYR A 309 -22.59 12.95 -7.98
N LEU A 310 -23.19 12.07 -7.19
CA LEU A 310 -22.81 10.67 -7.10
C LEU A 310 -23.45 9.87 -8.24
N LEU A 311 -22.63 9.27 -9.10
CA LEU A 311 -23.09 8.39 -10.18
C LEU A 311 -23.10 6.91 -9.78
N GLU A 312 -22.09 6.46 -9.08
CA GLU A 312 -21.95 5.07 -8.66
C GLU A 312 -21.21 4.99 -7.33
N ARG A 313 -21.70 4.14 -6.42
CA ARG A 313 -21.04 3.83 -5.16
C ARG A 313 -20.65 2.35 -5.14
N GLY A 314 -19.41 2.05 -4.76
CA GLY A 314 -18.96 0.66 -4.66
C GLY A 314 -17.45 0.51 -4.80
N ARG A 315 -17.01 -0.57 -5.44
CA ARG A 315 -15.58 -0.82 -5.67
C ARG A 315 -14.89 0.33 -6.42
N ARG A 316 -15.64 1.01 -7.29
CA ARG A 316 -15.28 2.31 -7.86
C ARG A 316 -16.38 3.28 -7.49
N THR A 317 -16.05 4.31 -6.78
CA THR A 317 -16.96 5.41 -6.51
C THR A 317 -16.75 6.46 -7.59
N LEU A 318 -17.82 6.79 -8.32
CA LEU A 318 -17.78 7.73 -9.44
C LEU A 318 -18.62 8.95 -9.12
N LEU A 319 -18.01 10.12 -9.29
CA LEU A 319 -18.68 11.41 -9.23
C LEU A 319 -18.71 12.08 -10.59
N THR A 320 -19.65 13.01 -10.77
CA THR A 320 -19.68 13.91 -11.93
C THR A 320 -19.74 15.36 -11.48
N SER A 321 -19.20 16.26 -12.31
CA SER A 321 -19.25 17.71 -12.11
C SER A 321 -19.32 18.43 -13.45
N PRO A 322 -19.95 19.62 -13.51
CA PRO A 322 -20.03 20.42 -14.73
C PRO A 322 -18.69 21.04 -15.15
N GLN A 323 -17.71 21.14 -14.27
CA GLN A 323 -16.41 21.76 -14.52
C GLN A 323 -15.26 20.86 -14.08
N PRO A 324 -14.07 20.98 -14.74
CA PRO A 324 -12.90 20.22 -14.35
C PRO A 324 -12.34 20.74 -13.02
N ILE A 325 -11.96 19.78 -12.16
CA ILE A 325 -11.31 20.04 -10.87
C ILE A 325 -10.13 19.11 -10.72
N SER A 326 -9.03 19.61 -10.17
CA SER A 326 -7.87 18.84 -9.76
C SER A 326 -7.84 18.76 -8.24
N SER A 327 -7.79 17.55 -7.69
CA SER A 327 -7.71 17.32 -6.25
C SER A 327 -7.11 15.93 -5.98
N PRO A 328 -6.29 15.75 -4.95
CA PRO A 328 -5.80 14.45 -4.51
C PRO A 328 -6.90 13.44 -4.16
N VAL A 329 -8.11 13.92 -3.85
CA VAL A 329 -9.31 13.10 -3.61
C VAL A 329 -9.68 12.24 -4.82
N PHE A 330 -9.25 12.65 -6.01
CA PHE A 330 -9.57 11.98 -7.26
C PHE A 330 -8.35 11.22 -7.79
N ARG A 331 -8.49 9.92 -7.88
CA ARG A 331 -7.49 9.05 -8.50
C ARG A 331 -7.34 9.32 -10.00
N ARG A 332 -8.45 9.63 -10.67
CA ARG A 332 -8.52 9.89 -12.12
C ARG A 332 -9.67 10.81 -12.45
N ARG A 333 -9.46 11.63 -13.48
CA ARG A 333 -10.49 12.42 -14.13
C ARG A 333 -10.67 11.96 -15.56
N TYR A 334 -11.91 12.03 -16.02
CA TYR A 334 -12.28 11.74 -17.40
C TYR A 334 -13.23 12.80 -17.93
N ARG A 335 -13.14 13.08 -19.22
CA ARG A 335 -14.14 13.86 -19.94
C ARG A 335 -15.03 12.92 -20.72
N VAL A 336 -16.33 12.95 -20.48
CA VAL A 336 -17.34 12.16 -21.18
C VAL A 336 -17.64 12.79 -22.52
N LEU A 337 -17.47 12.03 -23.59
CA LEU A 337 -17.71 12.49 -24.96
C LEU A 337 -19.07 12.05 -25.46
N ARG A 338 -19.47 10.81 -25.14
CA ARG A 338 -20.76 10.24 -25.58
C ARG A 338 -21.45 9.47 -24.46
N ARG A 339 -22.76 9.49 -24.48
CA ARG A 339 -23.65 8.68 -23.62
C ARG A 339 -24.55 7.86 -24.53
N VAL A 340 -24.42 6.54 -24.47
CA VAL A 340 -25.11 5.61 -25.37
C VAL A 340 -25.66 4.42 -24.60
N ARG A 341 -26.61 3.70 -25.17
CA ARG A 341 -27.33 2.62 -24.46
C ARG A 341 -26.85 1.22 -24.83
N THR A 342 -26.24 1.06 -25.97
CA THR A 342 -25.87 -0.26 -26.50
C THR A 342 -24.37 -0.34 -26.89
N LEU A 343 -23.81 -1.54 -26.90
CA LEU A 343 -22.43 -1.77 -27.34
C LEU A 343 -22.21 -1.41 -28.83
N PRO A 344 -23.14 -1.67 -29.76
CA PRO A 344 -23.03 -1.17 -31.14
C PRO A 344 -22.89 0.36 -31.21
N GLU A 345 -23.68 1.11 -30.42
CA GLU A 345 -23.56 2.56 -30.35
C GLU A 345 -22.22 3.01 -29.76
N VAL A 346 -21.66 2.26 -28.77
CA VAL A 346 -20.29 2.50 -28.27
C VAL A 346 -19.28 2.40 -29.40
N ARG A 347 -19.38 1.35 -30.23
CA ARG A 347 -18.46 1.13 -31.36
C ARG A 347 -18.53 2.27 -32.37
N GLU A 348 -19.73 2.73 -32.72
CA GLU A 348 -19.88 3.87 -33.63
C GLU A 348 -19.30 5.15 -33.00
N ALA A 349 -19.57 5.41 -31.73
CA ALA A 349 -18.97 6.54 -31.00
C ALA A 349 -17.43 6.48 -30.99
N LEU A 350 -16.83 5.29 -30.81
CA LEU A 350 -15.37 5.13 -30.88
C LEU A 350 -14.80 5.49 -32.25
N LYS A 351 -15.51 5.11 -33.34
CA LYS A 351 -15.10 5.45 -34.72
C LYS A 351 -15.22 6.95 -34.99
N GLU A 352 -16.36 7.55 -34.63
CA GLU A 352 -16.61 8.97 -34.83
C GLU A 352 -15.60 9.86 -34.09
N GLU A 353 -15.19 9.46 -32.87
CA GLU A 353 -14.21 10.18 -32.06
C GLU A 353 -12.75 9.81 -32.40
N GLY A 354 -12.52 8.87 -33.36
CA GLY A 354 -11.19 8.50 -33.84
C GLY A 354 -10.35 7.63 -32.90
N PHE A 355 -10.97 6.94 -31.96
CA PHE A 355 -10.26 6.06 -31.04
C PHE A 355 -9.82 4.75 -31.71
N SER A 356 -8.64 4.28 -31.30
CA SER A 356 -8.05 3.01 -31.76
C SER A 356 -8.26 1.86 -30.77
N LYS A 357 -8.50 2.16 -29.49
CA LYS A 357 -8.58 1.19 -28.40
C LYS A 357 -9.66 1.53 -27.40
N ALA A 358 -10.17 0.51 -26.71
CA ALA A 358 -11.13 0.66 -25.64
C ALA A 358 -10.64 0.01 -24.33
N SER A 359 -10.89 0.66 -23.20
CA SER A 359 -10.72 0.12 -21.84
C SER A 359 -12.07 -0.01 -21.17
N LEU A 360 -12.47 -1.23 -20.83
CA LEU A 360 -13.76 -1.45 -20.19
C LEU A 360 -13.64 -1.27 -18.67
N ARG A 361 -14.42 -0.35 -18.11
CA ARG A 361 -14.43 0.02 -16.69
C ARG A 361 -15.78 -0.25 -16.04
N PHE A 362 -16.40 -1.40 -16.35
CA PHE A 362 -17.65 -1.86 -15.76
C PHE A 362 -17.55 -3.35 -15.38
N ARG A 363 -18.56 -3.85 -14.66
CA ARG A 363 -18.59 -5.26 -14.23
C ARG A 363 -18.79 -6.16 -15.44
N ILE A 364 -17.79 -6.98 -15.73
CA ILE A 364 -17.76 -7.96 -16.83
C ILE A 364 -16.89 -9.13 -16.40
N SER A 365 -17.22 -10.36 -16.83
CA SER A 365 -16.40 -11.53 -16.54
C SER A 365 -15.06 -11.46 -17.29
N PRO A 366 -13.97 -12.06 -16.78
CA PRO A 366 -12.68 -12.10 -17.47
C PRO A 366 -12.77 -12.72 -18.88
N GLU A 367 -13.62 -13.73 -19.04
CA GLU A 367 -13.84 -14.44 -20.32
C GLU A 367 -14.54 -13.55 -21.34
N GLU A 368 -15.52 -12.75 -20.90
CA GLU A 368 -16.25 -11.82 -21.76
C GLU A 368 -15.47 -10.57 -22.07
N TYR A 369 -14.59 -10.14 -21.17
CA TYR A 369 -13.83 -8.89 -21.32
C TYR A 369 -13.12 -8.78 -22.65
N TRP A 370 -12.36 -9.81 -23.03
CA TRP A 370 -11.59 -9.82 -24.27
C TRP A 370 -12.48 -9.95 -25.51
N ARG A 371 -13.59 -10.68 -25.41
CA ARG A 371 -14.57 -10.81 -26.49
C ARG A 371 -15.24 -9.48 -26.78
N VAL A 372 -15.79 -8.82 -25.75
CA VAL A 372 -16.45 -7.52 -25.88
C VAL A 372 -15.47 -6.46 -26.36
N ARG A 373 -14.28 -6.42 -25.78
CA ARG A 373 -13.26 -5.47 -26.20
C ARG A 373 -12.88 -5.61 -27.66
N ARG A 374 -12.62 -6.83 -28.14
CA ARG A 374 -12.32 -7.08 -29.56
C ARG A 374 -13.46 -6.66 -30.49
N SER A 375 -14.71 -6.95 -30.13
CA SER A 375 -15.87 -6.54 -30.94
C SER A 375 -16.03 -5.02 -31.03
N LEU A 376 -15.63 -4.27 -29.97
CA LEU A 376 -15.61 -2.81 -29.98
C LEU A 376 -14.45 -2.24 -30.81
N GLU A 377 -13.28 -2.89 -30.76
CA GLU A 377 -12.07 -2.44 -31.44
C GLU A 377 -12.00 -2.87 -32.91
N GLU A 378 -12.87 -3.77 -33.36
CA GLU A 378 -12.90 -4.25 -34.74
C GLU A 378 -13.26 -3.15 -35.74
N GLY A 379 -12.34 -2.88 -36.70
CA GLY A 379 -12.51 -1.85 -37.74
C GLY A 379 -12.34 -0.42 -37.21
N LEU A 380 -11.76 -0.21 -36.02
CA LEU A 380 -11.27 1.09 -35.59
C LEU A 380 -9.97 1.46 -36.34
N PRO A 381 -9.63 2.75 -36.44
CA PRO A 381 -8.38 3.20 -37.05
C PRO A 381 -7.16 2.68 -36.28
N GLU A 382 -6.05 2.49 -36.97
CA GLU A 382 -4.78 2.20 -36.30
C GLU A 382 -4.29 3.42 -35.51
N GLY A 383 -3.79 3.18 -34.29
CA GLY A 383 -3.29 4.27 -33.44
C GLY A 383 -3.08 3.87 -31.98
N ARG A 384 -2.83 4.88 -31.16
CA ARG A 384 -2.62 4.72 -29.72
C ARG A 384 -3.74 5.32 -28.87
N GLU A 385 -4.62 6.11 -29.46
CA GLU A 385 -5.71 6.79 -28.76
C GLU A 385 -6.68 5.78 -28.15
N LYS A 386 -6.97 5.96 -26.85
CA LYS A 386 -7.72 5.00 -26.06
C LYS A 386 -8.88 5.68 -25.32
N ALA A 387 -10.08 5.21 -25.59
CA ALA A 387 -11.24 5.57 -24.79
C ALA A 387 -11.41 4.65 -23.57
N THR A 388 -12.03 5.19 -22.53
CA THR A 388 -12.49 4.43 -21.37
C THR A 388 -14.00 4.35 -21.39
N ILE A 389 -14.53 3.13 -21.25
CA ILE A 389 -15.97 2.85 -21.30
C ILE A 389 -16.45 2.49 -19.91
N PHE A 390 -17.30 3.33 -19.34
CA PHE A 390 -18.04 3.05 -18.11
C PHE A 390 -19.45 2.58 -18.43
N LYS A 391 -20.08 1.86 -17.50
CA LYS A 391 -21.52 1.53 -17.55
C LYS A 391 -22.16 1.89 -16.23
N VAL A 392 -22.99 2.91 -16.24
CA VAL A 392 -23.67 3.44 -15.06
C VAL A 392 -25.18 3.48 -15.35
N SER A 393 -25.99 2.90 -14.47
CA SER A 393 -27.47 2.86 -14.61
C SER A 393 -27.93 2.39 -16.00
N GLY A 394 -27.22 1.40 -16.58
CA GLY A 394 -27.54 0.85 -17.91
C GLY A 394 -27.06 1.67 -19.11
N VAL A 395 -26.43 2.82 -18.87
CA VAL A 395 -25.88 3.72 -19.89
C VAL A 395 -24.38 3.53 -20.02
N TYR A 396 -23.87 3.46 -21.24
CA TYR A 396 -22.44 3.46 -21.50
C TYR A 396 -21.96 4.91 -21.70
N LEU A 397 -20.90 5.24 -20.95
CA LEU A 397 -20.19 6.52 -21.06
C LEU A 397 -18.88 6.29 -21.79
N VAL A 398 -18.74 6.87 -22.96
CA VAL A 398 -17.45 6.88 -23.70
C VAL A 398 -16.69 8.12 -23.26
N ALA A 399 -15.53 7.91 -22.64
CA ALA A 399 -14.78 8.98 -22.01
C ALA A 399 -13.29 8.90 -22.31
N VAL A 400 -12.63 10.03 -22.29
CA VAL A 400 -11.17 10.16 -22.40
C VAL A 400 -10.59 10.52 -21.02
N MET A 401 -9.50 9.86 -20.66
CA MET A 401 -8.78 10.17 -19.42
C MET A 401 -8.04 11.49 -19.60
N GLU A 402 -8.17 12.37 -18.62
CA GLU A 402 -7.41 13.62 -18.53
C GLU A 402 -6.45 13.54 -17.32
N GLU A 403 -5.36 14.29 -17.37
CA GLU A 403 -4.48 14.46 -16.21
C GLU A 403 -5.23 15.19 -15.07
N VAL A 404 -4.99 14.74 -13.82
CA VAL A 404 -5.65 15.27 -12.61
C VAL A 404 -4.80 16.35 -11.98
#